data_77de615e0d311bff6b3b3faa6735a6e4
#
_entry.id   77de615e0d311bff6b3b3faa6735a6e4
#
_cell.length_a   1.000
_cell.length_b   1.000
_cell.length_c   1.000
_cell.angle_alpha   90.00
_cell.angle_beta   90.00
_cell.angle_gamma   90.00
#
_symmetry.space_group_name_H-M   'P 1'
#
loop_
_entity.id
_entity.type
_entity.pdbx_description
1 polymer ?
#
loop_
_entity_poly.entity_id
_entity_poly.type
_entity_poly.pdbx_seq_one_letter_code
_entity_poly.pdbx_strand_id
1 'polypeptide(L)'
;VQTCALPISSTSYKGVIKNLKGAGLLDYFHMIIGGDMIKHSKPQPEIYLLACEKLGVRPEKTVAVEDSYNGIKAAYNAKMIPIMVPDLIAPTDEILSMVYKKMDSLDAVLKYFKA
;
A
#
# COMPACT_ATOMS: atom_id res chain seq x y z
N VAL A 1 3.76 -18.82 -4.80
CA VAL A 1 3.17 -17.52 -4.43
C VAL A 1 3.24 -16.58 -5.61
N GLN A 2 2.09 -16.18 -6.08
CA GLN A 2 2.01 -15.19 -7.15
C GLN A 2 2.04 -13.79 -6.53
N THR A 3 3.02 -12.99 -6.92
CA THR A 3 3.16 -11.62 -6.44
C THR A 3 2.58 -10.67 -7.48
N CYS A 4 1.60 -9.88 -7.06
CA CYS A 4 1.04 -8.80 -7.87
C CYS A 4 1.20 -7.51 -7.10
N ALA A 5 1.78 -6.49 -7.72
CA ALA A 5 1.92 -5.18 -7.12
C ALA A 5 0.88 -4.21 -7.72
N LEU A 6 0.21 -3.47 -6.86
CA LEU A 6 -0.79 -2.48 -7.23
C LEU A 6 -0.42 -1.13 -6.64
N PRO A 7 -0.07 -0.14 -7.46
CA PRO A 7 0.13 1.21 -6.97
C PRO A 7 -1.17 1.80 -6.43
N ILE A 8 -1.10 2.30 -5.20
CA ILE A 8 -2.20 2.97 -4.52
C ILE A 8 -1.69 4.33 -4.04
N SER A 9 -2.36 5.39 -4.41
CA SER A 9 -1.92 6.74 -4.06
C SER A 9 -3.10 7.63 -3.70
N SER A 10 -2.86 8.55 -2.77
CA SER A 10 -3.81 9.64 -2.48
C SER A 10 -3.87 10.68 -3.59
N THR A 11 -2.90 10.67 -4.51
CA THR A 11 -2.91 11.48 -5.73
C THR A 11 -4.01 11.00 -6.67
N SER A 12 -4.53 11.90 -7.52
CA SER A 12 -5.54 11.53 -8.51
C SER A 12 -5.04 10.45 -9.46
N TYR A 13 -5.96 9.69 -10.03
CA TYR A 13 -5.63 8.63 -11.00
C TYR A 13 -4.74 9.14 -12.14
N LYS A 14 -5.10 10.29 -12.74
CA LYS A 14 -4.30 10.91 -13.81
C LYS A 14 -2.91 11.32 -13.33
N GLY A 15 -2.81 11.82 -12.11
CA GLY A 15 -1.53 12.19 -11.50
C GLY A 15 -0.63 10.99 -11.28
N VAL A 16 -1.18 9.87 -10.81
CA VAL A 16 -0.42 8.62 -10.65
C VAL A 16 0.11 8.13 -11.99
N ILE A 17 -0.74 8.11 -13.03
CA ILE A 17 -0.32 7.71 -14.38
C ILE A 17 0.81 8.60 -14.89
N LYS A 18 0.68 9.93 -14.73
CA LYS A 18 1.72 10.87 -15.14
C LYS A 18 3.04 10.59 -14.45
N ASN A 19 3.00 10.37 -13.13
CA ASN A 19 4.21 10.11 -12.35
C ASN A 19 4.88 8.79 -12.75
N LEU A 20 4.10 7.72 -12.91
CA LEU A 20 4.62 6.41 -13.31
C LEU A 20 5.18 6.44 -14.74
N LYS A 21 4.49 7.12 -15.64
CA LYS A 21 4.97 7.29 -17.02
C LYS A 21 6.29 8.06 -17.06
N GLY A 22 6.38 9.17 -16.30
CA GLY A 22 7.61 9.95 -16.19
C GLY A 22 8.79 9.17 -15.62
N ALA A 23 8.52 8.22 -14.72
CA ALA A 23 9.54 7.35 -14.13
C ALA A 23 9.83 6.09 -14.97
N GLY A 24 9.12 5.87 -16.09
CA GLY A 24 9.27 4.68 -16.92
C GLY A 24 8.72 3.41 -16.28
N LEU A 25 7.78 3.52 -15.36
CA LEU A 25 7.27 2.39 -14.58
C LEU A 25 5.85 1.97 -14.94
N LEU A 26 5.14 2.77 -15.75
CA LEU A 26 3.72 2.55 -16.01
C LEU A 26 3.40 1.15 -16.55
N ASP A 27 4.22 0.64 -17.46
CA ASP A 27 3.98 -0.64 -18.15
C ASP A 27 4.16 -1.86 -17.24
N TYR A 28 4.74 -1.68 -16.05
CA TYR A 28 4.91 -2.76 -15.08
C TYR A 28 3.64 -3.07 -14.28
N PHE A 29 2.60 -2.24 -14.38
CA PHE A 29 1.40 -2.37 -13.56
C PHE A 29 0.16 -2.54 -14.42
N HIS A 30 -0.67 -3.51 -14.05
CA HIS A 30 -1.94 -3.79 -14.75
C HIS A 30 -3.11 -2.96 -14.22
N MET A 31 -2.96 -2.42 -12.99
CA MET A 31 -4.03 -1.68 -12.33
C MET A 31 -3.43 -0.60 -11.44
N ILE A 32 -4.12 0.52 -11.34
CA ILE A 32 -3.71 1.67 -10.53
C ILE A 32 -4.94 2.18 -9.79
N ILE A 33 -4.76 2.57 -8.53
CA ILE A 33 -5.82 3.23 -7.75
C ILE A 33 -5.34 4.60 -7.34
N GLY A 34 -6.09 5.62 -7.74
CA GLY A 34 -5.86 7.01 -7.34
C GLY A 34 -6.83 7.45 -6.26
N GLY A 35 -6.47 8.52 -5.55
CA GLY A 35 -7.25 9.04 -4.44
C GLY A 35 -8.62 9.59 -4.82
N ASP A 36 -8.84 9.91 -6.09
CA ASP A 36 -10.13 10.38 -6.60
C ASP A 36 -11.14 9.25 -6.88
N MET A 37 -10.72 7.99 -6.70
CA MET A 37 -11.60 6.82 -6.87
C MET A 37 -12.35 6.47 -5.59
N ILE A 38 -12.12 7.17 -4.49
CA ILE A 38 -12.72 6.93 -3.18
C ILE A 38 -13.32 8.22 -2.62
N LYS A 39 -14.21 8.07 -1.62
CA LYS A 39 -14.83 9.19 -0.91
C LYS A 39 -14.08 9.56 0.37
N HIS A 40 -13.54 8.58 1.08
CA HIS A 40 -12.91 8.74 2.39
C HIS A 40 -11.46 8.31 2.32
N SER A 41 -10.56 9.29 2.42
CA SER A 41 -9.13 9.06 2.36
C SER A 41 -8.58 8.39 3.63
N LYS A 42 -7.33 7.94 3.56
CA LYS A 42 -6.60 7.41 4.72
C LYS A 42 -6.67 8.40 5.90
N PRO A 43 -6.87 7.97 7.11
CA PRO A 43 -6.73 6.60 7.64
C PRO A 43 -7.95 5.69 7.48
N GLN A 44 -8.98 6.13 6.76
CA GLN A 44 -10.12 5.27 6.46
C GLN A 44 -9.68 4.11 5.54
N PRO A 45 -10.26 2.92 5.69
CA PRO A 45 -9.82 1.74 4.95
C PRO A 45 -10.31 1.67 3.51
N GLU A 46 -11.09 2.64 3.04
CA GLU A 46 -11.82 2.57 1.76
C GLU A 46 -10.92 2.26 0.57
N ILE A 47 -9.75 2.92 0.47
CA ILE A 47 -8.85 2.71 -0.68
C ILE A 47 -8.31 1.28 -0.72
N TYR A 48 -8.00 0.70 0.43
CA TYR A 48 -7.50 -0.67 0.51
C TYR A 48 -8.60 -1.70 0.29
N LEU A 49 -9.81 -1.45 0.78
CA LEU A 49 -10.95 -2.31 0.50
C LEU A 49 -11.28 -2.31 -0.99
N LEU A 50 -11.23 -1.15 -1.63
CA LEU A 50 -11.41 -1.05 -3.09
C LEU A 50 -10.32 -1.82 -3.83
N ALA A 51 -9.07 -1.71 -3.40
CA ALA A 51 -7.96 -2.43 -4.02
C ALA A 51 -8.17 -3.94 -3.94
N CYS A 52 -8.53 -4.45 -2.78
CA CYS A 52 -8.78 -5.88 -2.60
C CYS A 52 -9.96 -6.37 -3.44
N GLU A 53 -11.03 -5.58 -3.52
CA GLU A 53 -12.18 -5.88 -4.36
C GLU A 53 -11.79 -5.98 -5.84
N LYS A 54 -11.06 -5.00 -6.34
CA LYS A 54 -10.63 -4.97 -7.76
C LYS A 54 -9.67 -6.10 -8.10
N LEU A 55 -8.82 -6.50 -7.16
CA LEU A 55 -7.89 -7.62 -7.35
C LEU A 55 -8.54 -8.99 -7.11
N GLY A 56 -9.72 -9.02 -6.52
CA GLY A 56 -10.38 -10.28 -6.15
C GLY A 56 -9.65 -11.03 -5.06
N VAL A 57 -9.03 -10.33 -4.11
CA VAL A 57 -8.25 -10.92 -3.02
C VAL A 57 -8.86 -10.58 -1.65
N ARG A 58 -8.56 -11.41 -0.67
CA ARG A 58 -9.02 -11.21 0.70
C ARG A 58 -8.05 -10.30 1.45
N PRO A 59 -8.54 -9.25 2.13
CA PRO A 59 -7.67 -8.35 2.89
C PRO A 59 -6.78 -9.08 3.90
N GLU A 60 -7.29 -10.09 4.60
CA GLU A 60 -6.57 -10.81 5.64
C GLU A 60 -5.35 -11.57 5.10
N LYS A 61 -5.31 -11.82 3.79
CA LYS A 61 -4.22 -12.53 3.11
C LYS A 61 -3.39 -11.62 2.20
N THR A 62 -3.58 -10.31 2.31
CA THR A 62 -2.96 -9.35 1.42
C THR A 62 -2.10 -8.37 2.20
N VAL A 63 -0.89 -8.17 1.73
CA VAL A 63 0.07 -7.26 2.35
C VAL A 63 -0.11 -5.85 1.79
N ALA A 64 -0.08 -4.87 2.68
CA ALA A 64 0.01 -3.46 2.33
C ALA A 64 1.35 -2.90 2.81
N VAL A 65 2.13 -2.34 1.91
CA VAL A 65 3.42 -1.71 2.24
C VAL A 65 3.20 -0.21 2.33
N GLU A 66 3.55 0.39 3.46
CA GLU A 66 3.29 1.79 3.75
C GLU A 66 4.45 2.46 4.47
N ASP A 67 4.57 3.78 4.30
CA ASP A 67 5.57 4.61 4.95
C ASP A 67 4.97 5.62 5.94
N SER A 68 3.64 5.80 5.93
CA SER A 68 2.96 6.83 6.72
C SER A 68 2.05 6.22 7.78
N TYR A 69 1.79 6.99 8.84
CA TYR A 69 0.88 6.57 9.91
C TYR A 69 -0.54 6.35 9.39
N ASN A 70 -1.05 7.27 8.58
CA ASN A 70 -2.39 7.15 8.03
C ASN A 70 -2.51 5.96 7.09
N GLY A 71 -1.46 5.66 6.33
CA GLY A 71 -1.42 4.47 5.47
C GLY A 71 -1.47 3.18 6.27
N ILE A 72 -0.69 3.08 7.34
CA ILE A 72 -0.70 1.91 8.23
C ILE A 72 -2.08 1.74 8.88
N LYS A 73 -2.67 2.83 9.39
CA LYS A 73 -4.01 2.79 9.99
C LYS A 73 -5.07 2.34 8.98
N ALA A 74 -5.00 2.83 7.75
CA ALA A 74 -5.93 2.43 6.70
C ALA A 74 -5.82 0.94 6.38
N ALA A 75 -4.60 0.43 6.23
CA ALA A 75 -4.36 -1.00 5.97
C ALA A 75 -4.83 -1.87 7.15
N TYR A 76 -4.51 -1.46 8.37
CA TYR A 76 -4.95 -2.16 9.57
C TYR A 76 -6.47 -2.19 9.68
N ASN A 77 -7.13 -1.06 9.45
CA ASN A 77 -8.59 -0.96 9.50
C ASN A 77 -9.27 -1.77 8.38
N ALA A 78 -8.59 -1.96 7.26
CA ALA A 78 -9.07 -2.82 6.17
C ALA A 78 -8.86 -4.31 6.45
N LYS A 79 -8.24 -4.67 7.58
CA LYS A 79 -7.89 -6.06 7.97
C LYS A 79 -6.82 -6.68 7.07
N MET A 80 -6.01 -5.85 6.45
CA MET A 80 -4.83 -6.30 5.70
C MET A 80 -3.66 -6.57 6.63
N ILE A 81 -2.56 -7.07 6.06
CA ILE A 81 -1.30 -7.31 6.76
C ILE A 81 -0.39 -6.09 6.50
N PRO A 82 -0.27 -5.13 7.45
CA PRO A 82 0.52 -3.94 7.20
C PRO A 82 2.01 -4.21 7.40
N ILE A 83 2.82 -3.75 6.46
CA ILE A 83 4.28 -3.71 6.59
C ILE A 83 4.70 -2.26 6.50
N MET A 84 5.47 -1.79 7.48
CA MET A 84 5.98 -0.43 7.46
C MET A 84 7.42 -0.40 6.95
N VAL A 85 7.65 0.46 5.95
CA VAL A 85 8.99 0.82 5.50
C VAL A 85 9.15 2.31 5.80
N PRO A 86 9.72 2.68 6.96
CA PRO A 86 9.83 4.08 7.34
C PRO A 86 10.70 4.88 6.36
N ASP A 87 10.28 6.10 6.08
CA ASP A 87 11.04 7.04 5.27
C ASP A 87 11.41 8.25 6.13
N LEU A 88 10.54 9.27 6.19
CA LEU A 88 10.84 10.51 6.90
C LEU A 88 10.37 10.49 8.36
N ILE A 89 9.45 9.61 8.71
CA ILE A 89 8.80 9.59 10.03
C ILE A 89 9.16 8.30 10.76
N ALA A 90 9.67 8.43 12.00
CA ALA A 90 9.93 7.28 12.85
C ALA A 90 8.61 6.67 13.35
N PRO A 91 8.49 5.34 13.43
CA PRO A 91 7.28 4.71 13.95
C PRO A 91 7.10 4.98 15.45
N THR A 92 5.84 5.19 15.84
CA THR A 92 5.44 5.26 17.26
C THR A 92 5.09 3.87 17.78
N ASP A 93 4.98 3.75 19.11
CA ASP A 93 4.55 2.49 19.73
C ASP A 93 3.13 2.08 19.24
N GLU A 94 2.22 3.05 19.07
CA GLU A 94 0.90 2.81 18.53
C GLU A 94 0.97 2.18 17.13
N ILE A 95 1.78 2.77 16.25
CA ILE A 95 1.95 2.27 14.88
C ILE A 95 2.60 0.88 14.88
N LEU A 96 3.62 0.67 15.70
CA LEU A 96 4.29 -0.63 15.80
C LEU A 96 3.35 -1.73 16.27
N SER A 97 2.35 -1.40 17.08
CA SER A 97 1.33 -2.37 17.52
C SER A 97 0.39 -2.81 16.40
N MET A 98 0.27 -2.02 15.34
CA MET A 98 -0.61 -2.31 14.20
C MET A 98 0.09 -3.06 13.07
N VAL A 99 1.42 -2.95 12.95
CA VAL A 99 2.14 -3.55 11.82
C VAL A 99 2.48 -5.00 12.08
N TYR A 100 2.40 -5.80 11.02
CA TYR A 100 2.93 -7.16 11.03
C TYR A 100 4.45 -7.14 11.16
N LYS A 101 5.12 -6.24 10.43
CA LYS A 101 6.57 -6.13 10.45
C LYS A 101 7.01 -4.75 9.97
N LYS A 102 8.08 -4.23 10.60
CA LYS A 102 8.80 -3.06 10.10
C LYS A 102 10.02 -3.55 9.35
N MET A 103 10.24 -3.03 8.15
CA MET A 103 11.41 -3.36 7.32
C MET A 103 12.12 -2.08 6.91
N ASP A 104 13.42 -2.15 6.68
CA ASP A 104 14.24 -0.96 6.47
C ASP A 104 14.19 -0.43 5.03
N SER A 105 13.77 -1.28 4.08
CA SER A 105 13.72 -0.90 2.67
C SER A 105 12.74 -1.77 1.90
N LEU A 106 12.37 -1.30 0.70
CA LEU A 106 11.57 -2.10 -0.24
C LEU A 106 12.34 -3.35 -0.70
N ASP A 107 13.67 -3.27 -0.81
CA ASP A 107 14.50 -4.45 -1.11
C ASP A 107 14.38 -5.51 -0.02
N ALA A 108 14.33 -5.11 1.24
CA ALA A 108 14.13 -6.04 2.36
C ALA A 108 12.77 -6.73 2.27
N VAL A 109 11.72 -5.99 1.89
CA VAL A 109 10.39 -6.56 1.66
C VAL A 109 10.43 -7.59 0.55
N LEU A 110 11.04 -7.25 -0.58
CA LEU A 110 11.15 -8.15 -1.71
C LEU A 110 11.87 -9.45 -1.34
N LYS A 111 13.00 -9.36 -0.63
CA LYS A 111 13.77 -10.53 -0.18
C LYS A 111 12.98 -11.40 0.78
N TYR A 112 12.23 -10.78 1.68
CA TYR A 112 11.41 -11.52 2.65
C TYR A 112 10.38 -12.42 1.97
N PHE A 113 9.72 -11.93 0.92
CA PHE A 113 8.68 -12.67 0.21
C PHE A 113 9.21 -13.59 -0.90
N LYS A 114 10.48 -13.46 -1.28
CA LYS A 114 11.11 -14.37 -2.23
C LYS A 114 11.64 -15.66 -1.60
N ALA A 115 11.81 -15.63 -0.33
CA ALA A 115 12.39 -16.79 0.40
C ALA A 115 11.50 -18.01 0.36
#